data_b28ed5bc650c8e6d3d8433ef9ede0841
#
_entry.id   b28ed5bc650c8e6d3d8433ef9ede0841
#
_cell.length_a   1.000
_cell.length_b   1.000
_cell.length_c   1.000
_cell.angle_alpha   90.00
_cell.angle_beta   90.00
_cell.angle_gamma   90.00
#
_symmetry.space_group_name_H-M   'P 1'
#
loop_
_entity.id
_entity.type
_entity.pdbx_description
1 polymer ?
#
loop_
_entity_poly.entity_id
_entity_poly.type
_entity_poly.pdbx_seq_one_letter_code
_entity_poly.pdbx_strand_id
1 'polypeptide(L)'
;STVMTAVSNCFMQKRLIRYVTDEIHAGQDVLQFGTADGGLQHAVAEKMNGSGVYHIEDISKPQIDALLPSISPWLNVRLNVRDFSNPTDRKYDAAVLFFTLHELPDARKEIVLKRAFDALTSHGKIIAVDYAMPCAYHPIKHPLRLFNRLFEPFAESLWYKDIKSFAPANLRESKNIIWAKSTTFGGLYQCVIAQKR
;
A
#
# COMPACT_ATOMS: atom_id res chain seq x y z
N SER A 1 -2.82 26.88 -13.90
CA SER A 1 -2.97 26.17 -12.60
C SER A 1 -2.95 24.65 -12.73
N THR A 2 -3.51 24.07 -13.79
CA THR A 2 -3.60 22.62 -14.03
C THR A 2 -2.22 21.95 -14.14
N VAL A 3 -1.25 22.61 -14.74
CA VAL A 3 0.12 22.08 -14.89
C VAL A 3 0.86 22.01 -13.55
N MET A 4 0.70 23.00 -12.67
CA MET A 4 1.29 22.97 -11.32
C MET A 4 0.71 21.88 -10.45
N THR A 5 -0.59 21.61 -10.55
CA THR A 5 -1.26 20.53 -9.82
C THR A 5 -0.77 19.17 -10.30
N ALA A 6 -0.65 18.97 -11.61
CA ALA A 6 -0.13 17.73 -12.19
C ALA A 6 1.35 17.47 -11.82
N VAL A 7 2.19 18.51 -11.84
CA VAL A 7 3.60 18.41 -11.44
C VAL A 7 3.74 18.11 -9.94
N SER A 8 2.94 18.76 -9.10
CA SER A 8 2.91 18.51 -7.65
C SER A 8 2.48 17.09 -7.35
N ASN A 9 1.41 16.60 -7.98
CA ASN A 9 0.94 15.23 -7.81
C ASN A 9 1.99 14.21 -8.28
N CYS A 10 2.64 14.44 -9.40
CA CYS A 10 3.72 13.59 -9.90
C CYS A 10 4.91 13.54 -8.92
N PHE A 11 5.30 14.66 -8.33
CA PHE A 11 6.39 14.72 -7.36
C PHE A 11 6.03 13.99 -6.05
N MET A 12 4.83 14.21 -5.52
CA MET A 12 4.34 13.52 -4.32
C MET A 12 4.29 12.01 -4.54
N GLN A 13 3.74 11.58 -5.66
CA GLN A 13 3.61 10.17 -6.00
C GLN A 13 4.97 9.48 -6.13
N LYS A 14 5.93 10.11 -6.82
CA LYS A 14 7.31 9.58 -6.92
C LYS A 14 7.97 9.40 -5.56
N ARG A 15 7.76 10.33 -4.63
CA ARG A 15 8.31 10.24 -3.28
C ARG A 15 7.69 9.08 -2.50
N LEU A 16 6.38 8.86 -2.61
CA LEU A 16 5.69 7.76 -1.96
C LEU A 16 6.08 6.40 -2.57
N ILE A 17 6.21 6.33 -3.89
CA ILE A 17 6.73 5.14 -4.58
C ILE A 17 8.15 4.82 -4.10
N ARG A 18 9.01 5.84 -4.01
CA ARG A 18 10.37 5.67 -3.50
C ARG A 18 10.41 5.12 -2.08
N TYR A 19 9.51 5.59 -1.20
CA TYR A 19 9.39 5.04 0.14
C TYR A 19 9.15 3.52 0.12
N VAL A 20 8.30 3.04 -0.79
CA VAL A 20 8.05 1.59 -0.95
C VAL A 20 9.28 0.89 -1.53
N THR A 21 9.86 1.42 -2.61
CA THR A 21 10.97 0.76 -3.31
C THR A 21 12.28 0.76 -2.53
N ASP A 22 12.49 1.72 -1.62
CA ASP A 22 13.65 1.72 -0.72
C ASP A 22 13.64 0.52 0.25
N GLU A 23 12.47 -0.05 0.50
CA GLU A 23 12.26 -1.22 1.35
C GLU A 23 12.27 -2.56 0.59
N ILE A 24 12.32 -2.53 -0.74
CA ILE A 24 12.33 -3.74 -1.61
C ILE A 24 13.74 -3.99 -2.11
N HIS A 25 14.14 -5.26 -2.13
CA HIS A 25 15.44 -5.69 -2.61
C HIS A 25 15.32 -6.82 -3.63
N ALA A 26 16.32 -6.94 -4.51
CA ALA A 26 16.40 -8.04 -5.45
C ALA A 26 16.43 -9.39 -4.71
N GLY A 27 15.76 -10.40 -5.24
CA GLY A 27 15.66 -11.74 -4.66
C GLY A 27 14.53 -11.93 -3.64
N GLN A 28 13.86 -10.85 -3.21
CA GLN A 28 12.69 -10.96 -2.34
C GLN A 28 11.46 -11.44 -3.09
N ASP A 29 10.59 -12.18 -2.40
CA ASP A 29 9.23 -12.45 -2.85
C ASP A 29 8.32 -11.35 -2.29
N VAL A 30 7.59 -10.66 -3.18
CA VAL A 30 6.74 -9.51 -2.85
C VAL A 30 5.29 -9.81 -3.20
N LEU A 31 4.38 -9.50 -2.28
CA LEU A 31 2.93 -9.51 -2.49
C LEU A 31 2.40 -8.08 -2.45
N GLN A 32 1.68 -7.64 -3.48
CA GLN A 32 0.98 -6.36 -3.49
C GLN A 32 -0.53 -6.58 -3.50
N PHE A 33 -1.22 -5.84 -2.65
CA PHE A 33 -2.68 -5.77 -2.57
C PHE A 33 -3.18 -4.54 -3.34
N GLY A 34 -3.95 -4.79 -4.37
CA GLY A 34 -4.47 -3.77 -5.27
C GLY A 34 -3.49 -3.34 -6.35
N THR A 35 -4.04 -2.98 -7.49
CA THR A 35 -3.31 -2.26 -8.53
C THR A 35 -3.21 -0.79 -8.12
N ALA A 36 -2.04 -0.21 -8.25
CA ALA A 36 -1.84 1.19 -7.90
C ALA A 36 -1.55 2.01 -9.15
N ASP A 37 -2.09 3.20 -9.19
CA ASP A 37 -1.76 4.15 -10.25
C ASP A 37 -0.34 4.72 -10.08
N GLY A 38 0.20 5.31 -11.14
CA GLY A 38 1.42 6.10 -11.09
C GLY A 38 2.74 5.35 -11.17
N GLY A 39 2.72 4.08 -11.55
CA GLY A 39 3.93 3.35 -11.90
C GLY A 39 4.62 2.66 -10.73
N LEU A 40 3.93 2.46 -9.58
CA LEU A 40 4.48 1.68 -8.46
C LEU A 40 4.93 0.30 -8.90
N GLN A 41 4.07 -0.43 -9.62
CA GLN A 41 4.35 -1.79 -10.05
C GLN A 41 5.59 -1.88 -10.91
N HIS A 42 5.75 -0.92 -11.82
CA HIS A 42 6.94 -0.83 -12.67
C HIS A 42 8.20 -0.57 -11.82
N ALA A 43 8.14 0.39 -10.90
CA ALA A 43 9.26 0.72 -10.03
C ALA A 43 9.66 -0.42 -9.09
N VAL A 44 8.69 -1.20 -8.58
CA VAL A 44 8.95 -2.40 -7.77
C VAL A 44 9.57 -3.49 -8.63
N ALA A 45 9.02 -3.77 -9.82
CA ALA A 45 9.56 -4.79 -10.74
C ALA A 45 11.01 -4.44 -11.16
N GLU A 46 11.29 -3.17 -11.46
CA GLU A 46 12.62 -2.66 -11.76
C GLU A 46 13.58 -2.85 -10.58
N LYS A 47 13.14 -2.53 -9.35
CA LYS A 47 13.94 -2.71 -8.14
C LYS A 47 14.27 -4.17 -7.86
N MET A 48 13.35 -5.09 -8.15
CA MET A 48 13.54 -6.53 -8.02
C MET A 48 14.49 -7.09 -9.09
N ASN A 49 14.65 -6.40 -10.21
CA ASN A 49 15.58 -6.74 -11.30
C ASN A 49 15.45 -8.19 -11.79
N GLY A 50 14.21 -8.66 -11.97
CA GLY A 50 13.92 -10.02 -12.45
C GLY A 50 14.16 -11.13 -11.45
N SER A 51 14.51 -10.82 -10.20
CA SER A 51 14.84 -11.80 -9.15
C SER A 51 13.76 -11.84 -8.07
N GLY A 52 13.43 -13.03 -7.57
CA GLY A 52 12.27 -13.25 -6.72
C GLY A 52 10.95 -13.23 -7.50
N VAL A 53 9.82 -13.30 -6.81
CA VAL A 53 8.49 -13.29 -7.44
C VAL A 53 7.68 -12.10 -6.95
N TYR A 54 7.11 -11.34 -7.86
CA TYR A 54 6.21 -10.23 -7.55
C TYR A 54 4.77 -10.60 -7.89
N HIS A 55 3.98 -10.89 -6.86
CA HIS A 55 2.55 -11.13 -7.01
C HIS A 55 1.77 -9.84 -6.76
N ILE A 56 0.90 -9.49 -7.70
CA ILE A 56 -0.05 -8.39 -7.59
C ILE A 56 -1.44 -9.00 -7.63
N GLU A 57 -2.22 -8.75 -6.60
CA GLU A 57 -3.59 -9.22 -6.46
C GLU A 57 -4.56 -8.05 -6.48
N ASP A 58 -5.63 -8.17 -7.25
CA ASP A 58 -6.73 -7.21 -7.27
C ASP A 58 -8.05 -7.95 -7.46
N ILE A 59 -9.11 -7.45 -6.86
CA ILE A 59 -10.47 -7.99 -7.07
C ILE A 59 -11.03 -7.62 -8.44
N SER A 60 -10.54 -6.54 -9.01
CA SER A 60 -10.99 -5.96 -10.28
C SER A 60 -10.23 -6.55 -11.47
N LYS A 61 -10.88 -7.46 -12.19
CA LYS A 61 -10.31 -7.98 -13.44
C LYS A 61 -9.96 -6.88 -14.45
N PRO A 62 -10.80 -5.84 -14.67
CA PRO A 62 -10.44 -4.75 -15.58
C PRO A 62 -9.15 -4.02 -15.20
N GLN A 63 -8.88 -3.82 -13.92
CA GLN A 63 -7.64 -3.19 -13.46
C GLN A 63 -6.43 -4.09 -13.71
N ILE A 64 -6.55 -5.39 -13.45
CA ILE A 64 -5.52 -6.39 -13.77
C ILE A 64 -5.23 -6.41 -15.28
N ASP A 65 -6.27 -6.44 -16.12
CA ASP A 65 -6.12 -6.46 -17.58
C ASP A 65 -5.46 -5.16 -18.09
N ALA A 66 -5.78 -4.01 -17.49
CA ALA A 66 -5.18 -2.72 -17.83
C ALA A 66 -3.69 -2.63 -17.46
N LEU A 67 -3.30 -3.31 -16.38
CA LEU A 67 -1.91 -3.34 -15.91
C LEU A 67 -1.02 -4.26 -16.76
N LEU A 68 -1.58 -5.34 -17.30
CA LEU A 68 -0.84 -6.40 -18.00
C LEU A 68 0.14 -5.90 -19.08
N PRO A 69 -0.22 -4.96 -19.98
CA PRO A 69 0.71 -4.50 -21.01
C PRO A 69 1.97 -3.84 -20.47
N SER A 70 1.83 -3.09 -19.35
CA SER A 70 2.93 -2.31 -18.77
C SER A 70 3.94 -3.18 -18.03
N ILE A 71 3.52 -4.34 -17.51
CA ILE A 71 4.39 -5.25 -16.74
C ILE A 71 4.79 -6.51 -17.48
N SER A 72 4.24 -6.74 -18.67
CA SER A 72 4.54 -7.95 -19.49
C SER A 72 6.04 -8.18 -19.76
N PRO A 73 6.93 -7.18 -19.81
CA PRO A 73 8.37 -7.39 -19.93
C PRO A 73 9.01 -8.09 -18.71
N TRP A 74 8.33 -8.07 -17.56
CA TRP A 74 8.87 -8.60 -16.30
C TRP A 74 8.41 -10.03 -16.07
N LEU A 75 9.26 -11.02 -16.38
CA LEU A 75 8.92 -12.43 -16.30
C LEU A 75 8.67 -12.97 -14.89
N ASN A 76 9.11 -12.24 -13.87
CA ASN A 76 8.92 -12.57 -12.45
C ASN A 76 7.67 -11.95 -11.84
N VAL A 77 6.89 -11.15 -12.60
CA VAL A 77 5.62 -10.57 -12.14
C VAL A 77 4.46 -11.52 -12.45
N ARG A 78 3.55 -11.66 -11.49
CA ARG A 78 2.34 -12.46 -11.57
C ARG A 78 1.13 -11.64 -11.18
N LEU A 79 0.12 -11.63 -12.04
CA LEU A 79 -1.15 -10.95 -11.80
C LEU A 79 -2.23 -11.95 -11.43
N ASN A 80 -2.98 -11.69 -10.37
CA ASN A 80 -4.07 -12.53 -9.93
C ASN A 80 -5.33 -11.70 -9.67
N VAL A 81 -6.46 -12.12 -10.26
CA VAL A 81 -7.77 -11.61 -9.86
C VAL A 81 -8.18 -12.36 -8.59
N ARG A 82 -8.18 -11.66 -7.44
CA ARG A 82 -8.37 -12.31 -6.14
C ARG A 82 -8.93 -11.35 -5.10
N ASP A 83 -9.86 -11.83 -4.28
CA ASP A 83 -10.29 -11.09 -3.08
C ASP A 83 -9.17 -11.09 -2.03
N PHE A 84 -8.92 -9.92 -1.46
CA PHE A 84 -7.85 -9.71 -0.47
C PHE A 84 -8.03 -10.50 0.82
N SER A 85 -9.23 -11.03 1.09
CA SER A 85 -9.47 -11.90 2.25
C SER A 85 -9.07 -13.36 2.03
N ASN A 86 -8.86 -13.78 0.78
CA ASN A 86 -8.53 -15.17 0.47
C ASN A 86 -7.12 -15.52 0.96
N PRO A 87 -6.94 -16.59 1.74
CA PRO A 87 -5.63 -16.98 2.27
C PRO A 87 -4.69 -17.44 1.15
N THR A 88 -3.40 -17.38 1.39
CA THR A 88 -2.36 -17.92 0.51
C THR A 88 -1.40 -18.80 1.32
N ASP A 89 -1.00 -19.92 0.73
CA ASP A 89 0.00 -20.81 1.34
C ASP A 89 1.43 -20.33 1.08
N ARG A 90 1.60 -19.49 0.04
CA ARG A 90 2.91 -18.90 -0.26
C ARG A 90 3.28 -17.84 0.76
N LYS A 91 4.58 -17.80 1.13
CA LYS A 91 5.16 -16.78 2.01
C LYS A 91 5.94 -15.76 1.21
N TYR A 92 5.93 -14.53 1.71
CA TYR A 92 6.55 -13.38 1.06
C TYR A 92 7.44 -12.63 2.06
N ASP A 93 8.49 -12.02 1.53
CA ASP A 93 9.41 -11.19 2.32
C ASP A 93 8.85 -9.78 2.55
N ALA A 94 8.02 -9.32 1.63
CA ALA A 94 7.30 -8.06 1.76
C ALA A 94 5.86 -8.16 1.28
N ALA A 95 4.95 -7.47 1.99
CA ALA A 95 3.57 -7.24 1.59
C ALA A 95 3.34 -5.73 1.43
N VAL A 96 2.90 -5.29 0.26
CA VAL A 96 2.71 -3.87 -0.09
C VAL A 96 1.23 -3.54 -0.13
N LEU A 97 0.84 -2.49 0.62
CA LEU A 97 -0.49 -1.86 0.57
C LEU A 97 -0.29 -0.38 0.23
N PHE A 98 -0.56 -0.01 -1.00
CA PHE A 98 -0.32 1.33 -1.49
C PHE A 98 -1.64 1.94 -1.96
N PHE A 99 -2.18 2.85 -1.16
CA PHE A 99 -3.51 3.42 -1.38
C PHE A 99 -4.61 2.37 -1.53
N THR A 100 -4.57 1.35 -0.69
CA THR A 100 -5.51 0.21 -0.72
C THR A 100 -6.53 0.29 0.42
N LEU A 101 -6.10 0.74 1.59
CA LEU A 101 -6.94 0.65 2.79
C LEU A 101 -8.07 1.69 2.79
N HIS A 102 -7.88 2.87 2.19
CA HIS A 102 -8.90 3.91 2.15
C HIS A 102 -10.14 3.51 1.33
N GLU A 103 -10.01 2.53 0.44
CA GLU A 103 -11.13 2.00 -0.35
C GLU A 103 -11.97 0.96 0.43
N LEU A 104 -11.50 0.51 1.59
CA LEU A 104 -12.10 -0.59 2.33
C LEU A 104 -12.83 -0.12 3.59
N PRO A 105 -13.98 -0.71 3.94
CA PRO A 105 -14.57 -0.56 5.27
C PRO A 105 -13.61 -1.02 6.39
N ASP A 106 -13.75 -0.48 7.60
CA ASP A 106 -12.83 -0.78 8.72
C ASP A 106 -12.69 -2.27 9.03
N ALA A 107 -13.79 -3.02 9.00
CA ALA A 107 -13.76 -4.47 9.19
C ALA A 107 -12.94 -5.20 8.10
N ARG A 108 -12.98 -4.70 6.87
CA ARG A 108 -12.19 -5.27 5.76
C ARG A 108 -10.71 -4.87 5.87
N LYS A 109 -10.39 -3.68 6.37
CA LYS A 109 -9.01 -3.27 6.67
C LYS A 109 -8.33 -4.25 7.62
N GLU A 110 -9.04 -4.66 8.69
CA GLU A 110 -8.53 -5.64 9.65
C GLU A 110 -8.25 -6.99 9.00
N ILE A 111 -9.20 -7.50 8.19
CA ILE A 111 -9.05 -8.77 7.47
C ILE A 111 -7.84 -8.74 6.53
N VAL A 112 -7.69 -7.66 5.76
CA VAL A 112 -6.59 -7.51 4.79
C VAL A 112 -5.24 -7.39 5.50
N LEU A 113 -5.16 -6.62 6.58
CA LEU A 113 -3.93 -6.54 7.38
C LEU A 113 -3.57 -7.87 8.02
N LYS A 114 -4.56 -8.60 8.58
CA LYS A 114 -4.33 -9.95 9.10
C LYS A 114 -3.76 -10.86 8.02
N ARG A 115 -4.39 -10.90 6.85
CA ARG A 115 -3.92 -11.71 5.73
C ARG A 115 -2.52 -11.32 5.27
N ALA A 116 -2.23 -10.03 5.21
CA ALA A 116 -0.89 -9.55 4.87
C ALA A 116 0.17 -10.10 5.85
N PHE A 117 -0.10 -10.03 7.15
CA PHE A 117 0.79 -10.64 8.16
C PHE A 117 0.89 -12.16 8.04
N ASP A 118 -0.23 -12.84 7.81
CA ASP A 118 -0.25 -14.30 7.65
C ASP A 118 0.55 -14.76 6.42
N ALA A 119 0.61 -13.93 5.38
CA ALA A 119 1.36 -14.20 4.17
C ALA A 119 2.88 -13.91 4.29
N LEU A 120 3.35 -13.30 5.38
CA LEU A 120 4.77 -12.99 5.55
C LEU A 120 5.58 -14.20 6.02
N THR A 121 6.84 -14.24 5.57
CA THR A 121 7.90 -15.07 6.18
C THR A 121 8.14 -14.67 7.64
N SER A 122 8.98 -15.42 8.35
CA SER A 122 9.33 -15.14 9.76
C SER A 122 9.97 -13.76 9.97
N HIS A 123 10.66 -13.24 8.96
CA HIS A 123 11.32 -11.92 8.98
C HIS A 123 10.70 -10.96 7.95
N GLY A 124 9.53 -11.29 7.43
CA GLY A 124 8.85 -10.48 6.44
C GLY A 124 8.29 -9.17 7.02
N LYS A 125 7.98 -8.24 6.14
CA LYS A 125 7.45 -6.92 6.52
C LYS A 125 6.24 -6.51 5.70
N ILE A 126 5.37 -5.71 6.30
CA ILE A 126 4.35 -4.92 5.61
C ILE A 126 4.92 -3.54 5.32
N ILE A 127 4.68 -3.03 4.12
CA ILE A 127 4.96 -1.66 3.70
C ILE A 127 3.63 -1.07 3.27
N ALA A 128 3.12 -0.13 4.05
CA ALA A 128 1.81 0.47 3.80
C ALA A 128 1.91 1.99 3.65
N VAL A 129 1.27 2.52 2.62
CA VAL A 129 1.14 3.96 2.37
C VAL A 129 -0.33 4.26 2.13
N ASP A 130 -0.90 5.19 2.88
CA ASP A 130 -2.28 5.62 2.71
C ASP A 130 -2.52 7.01 3.29
N TYR A 131 -3.74 7.51 3.22
CA TYR A 131 -4.12 8.80 3.77
C TYR A 131 -3.87 8.89 5.28
N ALA A 132 -3.64 10.13 5.74
CA ALA A 132 -3.62 10.50 7.15
C ALA A 132 -4.28 11.87 7.32
N MET A 133 -4.49 12.30 8.56
CA MET A 133 -5.03 13.63 8.82
C MET A 133 -3.96 14.68 8.54
N PRO A 134 -4.16 15.55 7.55
CA PRO A 134 -3.24 16.66 7.30
C PRO A 134 -3.23 17.63 8.49
N CYS A 135 -2.12 18.35 8.64
CA CYS A 135 -1.98 19.36 9.70
C CYS A 135 -3.11 20.42 9.62
N ALA A 136 -3.33 21.13 10.72
CA ALA A 136 -4.46 22.06 10.86
C ALA A 136 -4.52 23.12 9.76
N TYR A 137 -3.36 23.60 9.32
CA TYR A 137 -3.22 24.68 8.33
C TYR A 137 -2.98 24.18 6.90
N HIS A 138 -3.18 22.89 6.65
CA HIS A 138 -2.95 22.33 5.29
C HIS A 138 -3.99 22.89 4.31
N PRO A 139 -3.59 23.53 3.19
CA PRO A 139 -4.50 24.25 2.30
C PRO A 139 -5.58 23.39 1.66
N ILE A 140 -5.30 22.11 1.42
CA ILE A 140 -6.25 21.17 0.81
C ILE A 140 -7.08 20.38 1.83
N LYS A 141 -6.91 20.61 3.14
CA LYS A 141 -7.59 19.84 4.18
C LYS A 141 -9.10 19.84 4.05
N HIS A 142 -9.69 21.01 3.88
CA HIS A 142 -11.16 21.14 3.78
C HIS A 142 -11.71 20.62 2.45
N PRO A 143 -11.15 20.98 1.27
CA PRO A 143 -11.56 20.39 0.00
C PRO A 143 -11.43 18.86 -0.03
N LEU A 144 -10.31 18.33 0.48
CA LEU A 144 -10.08 16.89 0.49
C LEU A 144 -11.05 16.17 1.44
N ARG A 145 -11.37 16.76 2.60
CA ARG A 145 -12.36 16.19 3.51
C ARG A 145 -13.75 16.11 2.87
N LEU A 146 -14.14 17.14 2.12
CA LEU A 146 -15.40 17.12 1.38
C LEU A 146 -15.38 16.04 0.28
N PHE A 147 -14.29 15.95 -0.46
CA PHE A 147 -14.10 14.94 -1.50
C PHE A 147 -14.19 13.52 -0.91
N ASN A 148 -13.44 13.21 0.14
CA ASN A 148 -13.45 11.90 0.77
C ASN A 148 -14.84 11.53 1.30
N ARG A 149 -15.55 12.50 1.90
CA ARG A 149 -16.92 12.25 2.41
C ARG A 149 -17.90 11.87 1.31
N LEU A 150 -17.72 12.41 0.10
CA LEU A 150 -18.64 12.20 -1.03
C LEU A 150 -18.27 10.99 -1.88
N PHE A 151 -16.97 10.73 -2.08
CA PHE A 151 -16.46 9.77 -3.05
C PHE A 151 -15.66 8.63 -2.41
N GLU A 152 -15.04 8.85 -1.24
CA GLU A 152 -14.20 7.88 -0.55
C GLU A 152 -14.57 7.80 0.95
N PRO A 153 -15.79 7.36 1.28
CA PRO A 153 -16.31 7.42 2.66
C PRO A 153 -15.48 6.62 3.66
N PHE A 154 -14.73 5.62 3.21
CA PHE A 154 -13.87 4.79 4.06
C PHE A 154 -12.48 5.40 4.32
N ALA A 155 -12.09 6.42 3.57
CA ALA A 155 -10.83 7.15 3.77
C ALA A 155 -10.85 7.96 5.08
N GLU A 156 -12.02 8.43 5.53
CA GLU A 156 -12.15 9.27 6.71
C GLU A 156 -11.66 8.57 7.99
N SER A 157 -11.81 7.26 8.10
CA SER A 157 -11.31 6.51 9.25
C SER A 157 -9.77 6.54 9.38
N LEU A 158 -9.04 6.62 8.26
CA LEU A 158 -7.59 6.75 8.22
C LEU A 158 -7.11 8.16 8.63
N TRP A 159 -7.97 9.15 8.62
CA TRP A 159 -7.65 10.47 9.14
C TRP A 159 -7.54 10.48 10.67
N TYR A 160 -8.35 9.67 11.34
CA TYR A 160 -8.43 9.63 12.80
C TYR A 160 -7.69 8.45 13.43
N LYS A 161 -7.35 7.44 12.61
CA LYS A 161 -6.70 6.22 13.07
C LYS A 161 -5.46 5.92 12.26
N ASP A 162 -4.42 5.48 12.94
CA ASP A 162 -3.22 4.95 12.27
C ASP A 162 -3.51 3.60 11.63
N ILE A 163 -2.81 3.27 10.54
CA ILE A 163 -2.87 1.95 9.90
C ILE A 163 -2.67 0.83 10.93
N LYS A 164 -1.72 0.99 11.86
CA LYS A 164 -1.49 0.04 12.96
C LYS A 164 -2.75 -0.27 13.75
N SER A 165 -3.65 0.69 13.97
CA SER A 165 -4.85 0.50 14.79
C SER A 165 -5.89 -0.41 14.15
N PHE A 166 -5.81 -0.64 12.84
CA PHE A 166 -6.67 -1.61 12.13
C PHE A 166 -6.09 -3.03 12.15
N ALA A 167 -4.86 -3.24 12.62
CA ALA A 167 -4.34 -4.59 12.78
C ALA A 167 -5.03 -5.30 13.95
N PRO A 168 -5.24 -6.64 13.87
CA PRO A 168 -5.73 -7.42 15.00
C PRO A 168 -4.92 -7.17 16.28
N ALA A 169 -5.57 -7.19 17.44
CA ALA A 169 -4.95 -6.83 18.71
C ALA A 169 -3.68 -7.63 19.01
N ASN A 170 -3.70 -8.94 18.75
CA ASN A 170 -2.55 -9.82 18.94
C ASN A 170 -1.33 -9.45 18.06
N LEU A 171 -1.55 -8.85 16.88
CA LEU A 171 -0.48 -8.38 16.00
C LEU A 171 -0.06 -6.97 16.36
N ARG A 172 -1.02 -6.10 16.68
CA ARG A 172 -0.78 -4.71 17.06
C ARG A 172 0.07 -4.58 18.32
N GLU A 173 -0.15 -5.45 19.29
CA GLU A 173 0.48 -5.44 20.62
C GLU A 173 1.67 -6.40 20.72
N SER A 174 1.95 -7.16 19.67
CA SER A 174 3.02 -8.15 19.64
C SER A 174 4.39 -7.49 19.77
N LYS A 175 5.19 -7.98 20.71
CA LYS A 175 6.61 -7.58 20.87
C LYS A 175 7.50 -8.09 19.73
N ASN A 176 7.02 -9.05 18.96
CA ASN A 176 7.70 -9.63 17.81
C ASN A 176 7.46 -8.85 16.52
N ILE A 177 6.74 -7.72 16.57
CA ILE A 177 6.50 -6.85 15.43
C ILE A 177 6.97 -5.44 15.77
N ILE A 178 7.90 -4.93 14.96
CA ILE A 178 8.34 -3.54 15.05
C ILE A 178 7.48 -2.72 14.12
N TRP A 179 6.80 -1.72 14.68
CA TRP A 179 6.03 -0.76 13.92
C TRP A 179 6.78 0.57 13.83
N ALA A 180 7.05 1.02 12.62
CA ALA A 180 7.58 2.34 12.32
C ALA A 180 6.56 3.12 11.49
N LYS A 181 6.29 4.37 11.86
CA LYS A 181 5.38 5.28 11.16
C LYS A 181 6.08 6.59 10.89
N SER A 182 5.92 7.09 9.69
CA SER A 182 6.24 8.46 9.30
C SER A 182 5.04 9.09 8.60
N THR A 183 5.00 10.42 8.55
CA THR A 183 4.03 11.16 7.76
C THR A 183 4.74 12.10 6.79
N THR A 184 4.10 12.41 5.69
CA THR A 184 4.68 13.28 4.66
C THR A 184 3.64 14.24 4.09
N PHE A 185 4.08 15.28 3.40
CA PHE A 185 3.23 16.31 2.80
C PHE A 185 2.27 16.95 3.81
N GLY A 186 2.84 17.48 4.91
CA GLY A 186 2.04 18.14 5.95
C GLY A 186 1.08 17.20 6.68
N GLY A 187 1.41 15.91 6.76
CA GLY A 187 0.61 14.89 7.42
C GLY A 187 -0.45 14.24 6.54
N LEU A 188 -0.52 14.61 5.23
CA LEU A 188 -1.55 14.11 4.31
C LEU A 188 -1.49 12.59 4.11
N TYR A 189 -0.30 12.02 4.16
CA TYR A 189 -0.06 10.58 3.99
C TYR A 189 0.70 10.00 5.18
N GLN A 190 0.32 8.81 5.59
CA GLN A 190 1.08 7.97 6.50
C GLN A 190 1.79 6.87 5.75
N CYS A 191 3.05 6.67 6.13
CA CYS A 191 3.92 5.61 5.61
C CYS A 191 4.28 4.72 6.80
N VAL A 192 3.93 3.45 6.74
CA VAL A 192 4.04 2.51 7.85
C VAL A 192 4.82 1.28 7.42
N ILE A 193 5.77 0.87 8.22
CA ILE A 193 6.45 -0.42 8.12
C ILE A 193 6.12 -1.23 9.36
N ALA A 194 5.71 -2.49 9.17
CA ALA A 194 5.52 -3.44 10.23
C ALA A 194 6.40 -4.68 9.95
N GLN A 195 7.51 -4.80 10.69
CA GLN A 195 8.54 -5.81 10.48
C GLN A 195 8.42 -6.91 11.53
N LYS A 196 8.29 -8.18 11.12
CA LYS A 196 8.45 -9.34 12.02
C LYS A 196 9.92 -9.50 12.44
N ARG A 197 10.12 -9.84 13.70
CA ARG A 197 11.46 -10.17 14.27
C ARG A 197 11.71 -11.65 14.26
#